data_6ab5f71af359cf513079c6439261c95c
#
_entry.id   6ab5f71af359cf513079c6439261c95c
#
_cell.length_a   1.000
_cell.length_b   1.000
_cell.length_c   1.000
_cell.angle_alpha   90.00
_cell.angle_beta   90.00
_cell.angle_gamma   90.00
#
_symmetry.space_group_name_H-M   'P 1'
#
loop_
_entity.id
_entity.type
_entity.pdbx_description
1 polymer ?
#
loop_
_entity_poly.entity_id
_entity_poly.type
_entity_poly.pdbx_seq_one_letter_code
_entity_poly.pdbx_strand_id
1 'polypeptide(L)'
;MKHQQRGFTLLEVTVALAIAAVLAVITSQVLRQRLAVQDNLQQHRLGLLCARELQARFVVEQYWPTSNQVGGQLSQGGQLCHWQMQLRRTGVRDLRRGELQVFGDRDQRLPLGQFSVFLERP
;
A
#
# COMPACT_ATOMS: atom_id res chain seq x y z
N MET A 1 -16.88 6.28 61.72
CA MET A 1 -16.84 6.15 60.45
C MET A 1 -16.19 7.09 59.56
N LYS A 2 -15.60 8.02 59.98
CA LYS A 2 -14.95 8.91 59.15
C LYS A 2 -13.80 8.39 58.45
N HIS A 3 -13.32 7.29 58.80
CA HIS A 3 -12.22 6.78 58.11
C HIS A 3 -12.52 6.40 56.68
N GLN A 4 -13.74 6.30 56.33
CA GLN A 4 -14.01 6.10 54.92
C GLN A 4 -13.71 7.31 54.11
N GLN A 5 -13.53 8.38 54.73
CA GLN A 5 -13.21 9.60 54.03
C GLN A 5 -11.75 9.75 53.75
N ARG A 6 -10.94 8.82 54.17
CA ARG A 6 -9.55 8.90 53.91
C ARG A 6 -9.26 8.79 52.46
N GLY A 7 -8.23 9.41 52.03
CA GLY A 7 -7.74 9.23 50.68
C GLY A 7 -7.23 7.83 50.45
N PHE A 8 -6.88 7.54 49.21
CA PHE A 8 -6.33 6.27 48.84
C PHE A 8 -4.99 6.05 49.51
N THR A 9 -4.65 4.79 49.76
CA THR A 9 -3.34 4.46 50.25
C THR A 9 -2.31 4.68 49.13
N LEU A 10 -1.05 4.84 49.54
CA LEU A 10 0.02 5.00 48.58
C LEU A 10 0.11 3.81 47.63
N LEU A 11 -0.13 2.61 48.14
CA LEU A 11 -0.12 1.41 47.31
C LEU A 11 -1.25 1.43 46.28
N GLU A 12 -2.45 1.84 46.66
CA GLU A 12 -3.56 1.95 45.70
C GLU A 12 -3.28 2.95 44.59
N VAL A 13 -2.70 4.08 44.91
CA VAL A 13 -2.37 5.10 43.95
C VAL A 13 -1.30 4.57 43.00
N THR A 14 -0.29 3.87 43.49
CA THR A 14 0.77 3.29 42.70
C THR A 14 0.21 2.26 41.76
N VAL A 15 -0.66 1.38 42.22
CA VAL A 15 -1.28 0.33 41.37
C VAL A 15 -2.15 0.96 40.30
N ALA A 16 -2.94 1.96 40.65
CA ALA A 16 -3.79 2.65 39.67
C ALA A 16 -2.97 3.34 38.59
N LEU A 17 -1.86 3.97 38.94
CA LEU A 17 -0.98 4.59 37.95
C LEU A 17 -0.33 3.55 37.07
N ALA A 18 0.05 2.40 37.61
CA ALA A 18 0.64 1.32 36.81
C ALA A 18 -0.37 0.79 35.80
N ILE A 19 -1.60 0.56 36.19
CA ILE A 19 -2.66 0.11 35.30
C ILE A 19 -2.93 1.15 34.20
N ALA A 20 -3.03 2.42 34.57
CA ALA A 20 -3.25 3.49 33.61
C ALA A 20 -2.13 3.58 32.59
N ALA A 21 -0.87 3.40 33.02
CA ALA A 21 0.28 3.42 32.14
C ALA A 21 0.23 2.26 31.13
N VAL A 22 -0.12 1.07 31.60
CA VAL A 22 -0.24 -0.10 30.71
C VAL A 22 -1.34 0.10 29.68
N LEU A 23 -2.50 0.59 30.12
CA LEU A 23 -3.63 0.88 29.22
C LEU A 23 -3.24 1.93 28.17
N ALA A 24 -2.50 2.96 28.55
CA ALA A 24 -2.05 4.00 27.64
C ALA A 24 -1.12 3.42 26.56
N VAL A 25 -0.21 2.54 26.94
CA VAL A 25 0.69 1.90 25.99
C VAL A 25 -0.08 1.03 25.00
N ILE A 26 -1.00 0.21 25.49
CA ILE A 26 -1.81 -0.66 24.64
C ILE A 26 -2.63 0.17 23.65
N THR A 27 -3.27 1.22 24.11
CA THR A 27 -4.08 2.10 23.26
C THR A 27 -3.23 2.77 22.18
N SER A 28 -2.03 3.22 22.53
CA SER A 28 -1.11 3.83 21.58
C SER A 28 -0.69 2.84 20.49
N GLN A 29 -0.41 1.58 20.87
CA GLN A 29 -0.03 0.55 19.90
C GLN A 29 -1.16 0.26 18.93
N VAL A 30 -2.38 0.13 19.41
CA VAL A 30 -3.55 -0.13 18.56
C VAL A 30 -3.75 1.02 17.57
N LEU A 31 -3.61 2.26 18.03
CA LEU A 31 -3.76 3.43 17.16
C LEU A 31 -2.70 3.46 16.08
N ARG A 32 -1.44 3.16 16.42
CA ARG A 32 -0.37 3.11 15.44
C ARG A 32 -0.62 2.05 14.38
N GLN A 33 -1.10 0.88 14.78
CA GLN A 33 -1.42 -0.19 13.85
C GLN A 33 -2.52 0.23 12.87
N ARG A 34 -3.56 0.90 13.36
CA ARG A 34 -4.64 1.38 12.50
C ARG A 34 -4.16 2.41 11.49
N LEU A 35 -3.31 3.33 11.91
CA LEU A 35 -2.75 4.33 10.99
C LEU A 35 -1.89 3.69 9.93
N ALA A 36 -1.06 2.72 10.30
CA ALA A 36 -0.21 2.01 9.34
C ALA A 36 -1.05 1.25 8.31
N VAL A 37 -2.13 0.60 8.74
CA VAL A 37 -3.02 -0.12 7.83
C VAL A 37 -3.70 0.84 6.86
N GLN A 38 -4.16 2.00 7.32
CA GLN A 38 -4.76 3.00 6.45
C GLN A 38 -3.79 3.52 5.40
N ASP A 39 -2.55 3.79 5.78
CA ASP A 39 -1.53 4.22 4.84
C ASP A 39 -1.27 3.15 3.77
N ASN A 40 -1.14 1.90 4.19
CA ASN A 40 -0.95 0.79 3.25
C ASN A 40 -2.13 0.63 2.30
N LEU A 41 -3.36 0.79 2.79
CA LEU A 41 -4.55 0.71 1.94
C LEU A 41 -4.60 1.84 0.93
N GLN A 42 -4.24 3.06 1.32
CA GLN A 42 -4.20 4.19 0.39
C GLN A 42 -3.16 4.00 -0.69
N GLN A 43 -1.97 3.54 -0.32
CA GLN A 43 -0.90 3.26 -1.28
C GLN A 43 -1.30 2.15 -2.24
N HIS A 44 -1.87 1.07 -1.72
CA HIS A 44 -2.33 -0.03 -2.55
C HIS A 44 -3.44 0.40 -3.50
N ARG A 45 -4.35 1.23 -3.02
CA ARG A 45 -5.45 1.76 -3.85
C ARG A 45 -4.91 2.63 -4.97
N LEU A 46 -3.94 3.49 -4.68
CA LEU A 46 -3.31 4.30 -5.72
C LEU A 46 -2.61 3.42 -6.75
N GLY A 47 -1.87 2.41 -6.30
CA GLY A 47 -1.23 1.46 -7.19
C GLY A 47 -2.22 0.75 -8.10
N LEU A 48 -3.35 0.32 -7.54
CA LEU A 48 -4.40 -0.36 -8.31
C LEU A 48 -5.02 0.56 -9.35
N LEU A 49 -5.28 1.82 -8.99
CA LEU A 49 -5.84 2.79 -9.93
C LEU A 49 -4.86 3.06 -11.07
N CYS A 50 -3.57 3.21 -10.77
CA CYS A 50 -2.55 3.39 -11.79
C CYS A 50 -2.46 2.17 -12.70
N ALA A 51 -2.51 0.97 -12.15
CA ALA A 51 -2.44 -0.26 -12.93
C ALA A 51 -3.66 -0.40 -13.84
N ARG A 52 -4.84 -0.09 -13.36
CA ARG A 52 -6.07 -0.13 -14.18
C ARG A 52 -6.03 0.86 -15.32
N GLU A 53 -5.56 2.07 -15.07
CA GLU A 53 -5.42 3.10 -16.10
C GLU A 53 -4.42 2.67 -17.16
N LEU A 54 -3.29 2.10 -16.75
CA LEU A 54 -2.30 1.57 -17.68
C LEU A 54 -2.87 0.43 -18.52
N GLN A 55 -3.59 -0.48 -17.89
CA GLN A 55 -4.20 -1.60 -18.61
C GLN A 55 -5.19 -1.10 -19.65
N ALA A 56 -6.01 -0.12 -19.31
CA ALA A 56 -6.96 0.48 -20.23
C ALA A 56 -6.24 1.14 -21.41
N ARG A 57 -5.17 1.87 -21.15
CA ARG A 57 -4.37 2.49 -22.21
C ARG A 57 -3.72 1.46 -23.12
N PHE A 58 -3.20 0.38 -22.56
CA PHE A 58 -2.59 -0.68 -23.37
C PHE A 58 -3.62 -1.32 -24.31
N VAL A 59 -4.84 -1.49 -23.86
CA VAL A 59 -5.91 -2.05 -24.70
C VAL A 59 -6.30 -1.07 -25.81
N VAL A 60 -6.49 0.21 -25.48
CA VAL A 60 -6.90 1.24 -26.43
C VAL A 60 -5.82 1.48 -27.48
N GLU A 61 -4.56 1.55 -27.05
CA GLU A 61 -3.43 1.82 -27.93
C GLU A 61 -2.91 0.58 -28.63
N GLN A 62 -3.46 -0.59 -28.31
CA GLN A 62 -2.98 -1.88 -28.84
C GLN A 62 -1.48 -2.04 -28.60
N TYR A 63 -1.08 -1.83 -27.37
CA TYR A 63 0.31 -1.75 -26.95
C TYR A 63 1.00 -3.10 -27.11
N TRP A 64 2.04 -3.12 -27.96
CA TRP A 64 2.83 -4.33 -28.22
C TRP A 64 4.29 -3.92 -28.39
N PRO A 65 5.01 -3.74 -27.28
CA PRO A 65 6.40 -3.27 -27.38
C PRO A 65 7.33 -4.34 -27.91
N THR A 66 8.40 -3.91 -28.54
CA THR A 66 9.43 -4.83 -29.03
C THR A 66 10.38 -5.27 -27.93
N SER A 67 10.52 -4.45 -26.88
CA SER A 67 11.38 -4.76 -25.76
C SER A 67 10.64 -5.61 -24.72
N ASN A 68 11.38 -6.46 -24.03
CA ASN A 68 10.82 -7.28 -22.95
C ASN A 68 10.72 -6.52 -21.63
N GLN A 69 11.28 -5.33 -21.55
CA GLN A 69 11.23 -4.50 -20.34
C GLN A 69 10.91 -3.07 -20.74
N VAL A 70 9.83 -2.57 -20.19
CA VAL A 70 9.34 -1.22 -20.49
C VAL A 70 8.96 -0.53 -19.20
N GLY A 71 8.91 0.80 -19.23
CA GLY A 71 8.55 1.58 -18.07
C GLY A 71 8.12 2.97 -18.46
N GLY A 72 7.60 3.70 -17.50
CA GLY A 72 7.14 5.06 -17.74
C GLY A 72 6.54 5.70 -16.51
N GLN A 73 5.81 6.77 -16.74
CA GLN A 73 5.13 7.55 -15.71
C GLN A 73 3.68 7.74 -16.10
N LEU A 74 2.83 7.82 -15.09
CA LEU A 74 1.40 8.05 -15.25
C LEU A 74 0.92 8.97 -14.15
N SER A 75 0.13 9.97 -14.49
CA SER A 75 -0.51 10.83 -13.51
C SER A 75 -1.93 10.32 -13.25
N GLN A 76 -2.24 10.07 -11.98
CA GLN A 76 -3.54 9.57 -11.56
C GLN A 76 -3.97 10.30 -10.30
N GLY A 77 -5.11 10.99 -10.38
CA GLY A 77 -5.65 11.71 -9.23
C GLY A 77 -4.73 12.79 -8.69
N GLY A 78 -3.96 13.46 -9.56
CA GLY A 78 -3.01 14.48 -9.16
C GLY A 78 -1.71 13.95 -8.62
N GLN A 79 -1.52 12.64 -8.59
CA GLN A 79 -0.28 12.01 -8.15
C GLN A 79 0.40 11.29 -9.29
N LEU A 80 1.72 11.27 -9.27
CA LEU A 80 2.52 10.65 -10.30
C LEU A 80 2.89 9.24 -9.90
N CYS A 81 2.56 8.28 -10.75
CA CYS A 81 2.95 6.89 -10.58
C CYS A 81 4.08 6.56 -11.55
N HIS A 82 5.09 5.87 -11.05
CA HIS A 82 6.15 5.31 -11.87
C HIS A 82 5.89 3.83 -12.04
N TRP A 83 6.04 3.33 -13.26
CA TRP A 83 5.76 1.93 -13.49
C TRP A 83 6.86 1.29 -14.30
N GLN A 84 7.02 0.00 -14.10
CA GLN A 84 7.97 -0.84 -14.82
C GLN A 84 7.29 -2.17 -15.08
N MET A 85 7.42 -2.66 -16.29
CA MET A 85 6.79 -3.92 -16.69
C MET A 85 7.79 -4.81 -17.35
N GLN A 86 7.77 -6.08 -16.97
CA GLN A 86 8.60 -7.11 -17.55
C GLN A 86 7.69 -8.05 -18.33
N LEU A 87 7.95 -8.19 -19.61
CA LEU A 87 7.13 -9.01 -20.49
C LEU A 87 7.70 -10.41 -20.61
N ARG A 88 6.83 -11.40 -20.50
CA ARG A 88 7.20 -12.80 -20.60
C ARG A 88 6.29 -13.49 -21.62
N ARG A 89 6.83 -14.50 -22.28
CA ARG A 89 6.03 -15.29 -23.19
C ARG A 89 5.06 -16.18 -22.43
N THR A 90 3.88 -16.34 -22.99
CA THR A 90 2.93 -17.34 -22.53
C THR A 90 2.98 -18.53 -23.49
N GLY A 91 2.21 -19.57 -23.20
CA GLY A 91 2.07 -20.68 -24.15
C GLY A 91 1.29 -20.32 -25.40
N VAL A 92 0.69 -19.13 -25.46
CA VAL A 92 -0.11 -18.66 -26.58
C VAL A 92 0.71 -17.66 -27.41
N ARG A 93 0.74 -17.86 -28.73
CA ARG A 93 1.62 -17.12 -29.64
C ARG A 93 1.42 -15.60 -29.59
N ASP A 94 0.17 -15.14 -29.61
CA ASP A 94 -0.16 -13.72 -29.71
C ASP A 94 -0.54 -13.11 -28.36
N LEU A 95 -0.09 -13.72 -27.27
CA LEU A 95 -0.38 -13.28 -25.91
C LEU A 95 0.90 -13.22 -25.10
N ARG A 96 1.15 -12.08 -24.48
CA ARG A 96 2.26 -11.91 -23.55
C ARG A 96 1.74 -11.57 -22.17
N ARG A 97 2.45 -12.05 -21.17
CA ARG A 97 2.16 -11.70 -19.79
C ARG A 97 3.12 -10.62 -19.33
N GLY A 98 2.59 -9.51 -18.85
CA GLY A 98 3.36 -8.44 -18.27
C GLY A 98 3.30 -8.48 -16.76
N GLU A 99 4.45 -8.49 -16.11
CA GLU A 99 4.53 -8.30 -14.67
C GLU A 99 4.75 -6.81 -14.42
N LEU A 100 3.69 -6.14 -14.01
CA LEU A 100 3.68 -4.70 -13.82
C LEU A 100 3.97 -4.38 -12.36
N GLN A 101 4.98 -3.54 -12.14
CA GLN A 101 5.30 -3.00 -10.83
C GLN A 101 5.04 -1.50 -10.86
N VAL A 102 4.32 -1.01 -9.85
CA VAL A 102 3.97 0.39 -9.73
C VAL A 102 4.66 0.96 -8.49
N PHE A 103 5.28 2.11 -8.65
CA PHE A 103 6.02 2.79 -7.60
C PHE A 103 5.52 4.22 -7.44
N GLY A 104 5.56 4.73 -6.20
CA GLY A 104 5.21 6.11 -5.92
C GLY A 104 6.35 7.09 -6.11
N ASP A 105 7.57 6.59 -6.34
CA ASP A 105 8.76 7.43 -6.51
C ASP A 105 9.59 6.98 -7.69
N ARG A 106 10.45 7.87 -8.17
CA ARG A 106 11.31 7.59 -9.31
C ARG A 106 12.38 6.55 -8.99
N ASP A 107 12.82 6.49 -7.75
CA ASP A 107 13.90 5.61 -7.33
C ASP A 107 13.44 4.20 -7.01
N GLN A 108 12.15 3.91 -7.19
CA GLN A 108 11.54 2.59 -6.96
C GLN A 108 11.68 2.14 -5.49
N ARG A 109 11.71 3.09 -4.58
CA ARG A 109 11.82 2.81 -3.14
C ARG A 109 10.46 2.65 -2.47
N LEU A 110 9.40 3.13 -3.09
CA LEU A 110 8.05 3.10 -2.55
C LEU A 110 7.16 2.25 -3.46
N PRO A 111 7.17 0.91 -3.29
CA PRO A 111 6.32 0.06 -4.10
C PRO A 111 4.85 0.24 -3.72
N LEU A 112 4.01 0.47 -4.72
CA LEU A 112 2.57 0.60 -4.54
C LEU A 112 1.83 -0.70 -4.82
N GLY A 113 2.39 -1.56 -5.64
CA GLY A 113 1.79 -2.84 -5.93
C GLY A 113 2.44 -3.54 -7.10
N GLN A 114 2.11 -4.81 -7.26
CA GLN A 114 2.54 -5.65 -8.36
C GLN A 114 1.32 -6.30 -8.98
N PHE A 115 1.21 -6.25 -10.31
CA PHE A 115 0.02 -6.69 -11.02
C PHE A 115 0.42 -7.49 -12.25
N SER A 116 -0.42 -8.42 -12.66
CA SER A 116 -0.25 -9.16 -13.90
C SER A 116 -1.17 -8.59 -14.96
N VAL A 117 -0.60 -8.29 -16.13
CA VAL A 117 -1.32 -7.72 -17.26
C VAL A 117 -1.07 -8.60 -18.46
N PHE A 118 -2.08 -8.82 -19.27
CA PHE A 118 -1.94 -9.59 -20.49
C PHE A 118 -2.06 -8.67 -21.71
N LEU A 119 -1.10 -8.79 -22.62
CA LEU A 119 -1.09 -8.01 -23.84
C LEU A 119 -1.39 -8.93 -25.03
N GLU A 120 -2.30 -8.49 -25.86
CA GLU A 120 -2.67 -9.19 -27.07
C GLU A 120 -2.01 -8.52 -28.27
N ARG A 121 -1.57 -9.33 -29.22
CA ARG A 121 -0.99 -8.81 -30.43
C ARG A 121 -2.08 -8.17 -31.30
N PRO A 122 -1.86 -6.92 -31.74
CA PRO A 122 -2.84 -6.24 -32.58
C PRO A 122 -2.98 -6.82 -33.97
#